data_3b3229e6db320e54fb6758793f84238f
#
_entry.id   3b3229e6db320e54fb6758793f84238f
#
_cell.length_a   1.000
_cell.length_b   1.000
_cell.length_c   1.000
_cell.angle_alpha   90.00
_cell.angle_beta   90.00
_cell.angle_gamma   90.00
#
_symmetry.space_group_name_H-M   'P 1'
#
loop_
_entity.id
_entity.type
_entity.pdbx_description
1 polymer ?
#
loop_
_entity_poly.entity_id
_entity_poly.type
_entity_poly.pdbx_seq_one_letter_code
_entity_poly.pdbx_strand_id
1 'polypeptide(L)'
;NLAYFASLYEKQPRSIDELLHMVGLENDGDKKVSDFSKGMRSRLNFIKALIHDPDILFLDEPTSGLDPTNNRLMKDIILAEKKRGKTVIITTHNMYDATELCDQVAFIVAGKVSALDSPHNLIMSRGAAKIQYTYYDNGEKTRECLLDRTTEDKTLKSLISENRLLSIHSSEPTLNDIFVDITGRTLQ
;
A
#
# COMPACT_ATOMS: atom_id res chain seq x y z
N ASN A 1 -22.62 14.91 -14.64
CA ASN A 1 -21.41 15.32 -13.92
C ASN A 1 -20.14 15.07 -14.73
N LEU A 2 -19.81 13.82 -15.14
CA LEU A 2 -18.58 13.51 -15.87
C LEU A 2 -18.49 14.23 -17.20
N ALA A 3 -19.59 14.31 -17.99
CA ALA A 3 -19.63 15.05 -19.25
C ALA A 3 -19.32 16.54 -19.05
N TYR A 4 -19.79 17.16 -17.97
CA TYR A 4 -19.45 18.54 -17.65
C TYR A 4 -17.93 18.68 -17.34
N PHE A 5 -17.35 17.77 -16.55
CA PHE A 5 -15.91 17.80 -16.30
C PHE A 5 -15.10 17.56 -17.57
N ALA A 6 -15.56 16.64 -18.45
CA ALA A 6 -14.92 16.40 -19.73
C ALA A 6 -14.89 17.66 -20.62
N SER A 7 -15.96 18.46 -20.61
CA SER A 7 -16.06 19.70 -21.42
C SER A 7 -15.14 20.83 -20.97
N LEU A 8 -14.51 20.73 -19.78
CA LEU A 8 -13.58 21.72 -19.27
C LEU A 8 -12.15 21.59 -19.86
N TYR A 9 -11.89 20.52 -20.59
CA TYR A 9 -10.57 20.24 -21.16
C TYR A 9 -10.64 20.24 -22.67
N GLU A 10 -9.62 20.81 -23.31
CA GLU A 10 -9.51 20.84 -24.79
C GLU A 10 -9.13 19.49 -25.38
N LYS A 11 -8.44 18.63 -24.62
CA LYS A 11 -8.04 17.28 -25.02
C LYS A 11 -9.27 16.39 -25.09
N GLN A 12 -9.34 15.55 -26.11
CA GLN A 12 -10.42 14.56 -26.22
C GLN A 12 -10.46 13.68 -24.98
N PRO A 13 -11.60 13.64 -24.25
CA PRO A 13 -11.72 12.88 -23.01
C PRO A 13 -11.73 11.38 -23.29
N ARG A 14 -11.36 10.59 -22.28
CA ARG A 14 -11.62 9.14 -22.29
C ARG A 14 -13.13 8.89 -22.29
N SER A 15 -13.53 7.74 -22.84
CA SER A 15 -14.93 7.31 -22.79
C SER A 15 -15.46 7.28 -21.37
N ILE A 16 -16.56 7.98 -21.13
CA ILE A 16 -17.23 7.99 -19.81
C ILE A 16 -17.72 6.59 -19.44
N ASP A 17 -18.25 5.85 -20.39
CA ASP A 17 -18.76 4.50 -20.19
C ASP A 17 -17.61 3.54 -19.81
N GLU A 18 -16.45 3.63 -20.48
CA GLU A 18 -15.27 2.86 -20.11
C GLU A 18 -14.78 3.21 -18.70
N LEU A 19 -14.78 4.48 -18.34
CA LEU A 19 -14.36 4.92 -16.99
C LEU A 19 -15.33 4.43 -15.91
N LEU A 20 -16.64 4.49 -16.15
CA LEU A 20 -17.64 3.96 -15.23
C LEU A 20 -17.51 2.45 -15.07
N HIS A 21 -17.32 1.73 -16.18
CA HIS A 21 -17.10 0.28 -16.16
C HIS A 21 -15.82 -0.08 -15.38
N MET A 22 -14.74 0.68 -15.59
CA MET A 22 -13.46 0.48 -14.90
C MET A 22 -13.60 0.46 -13.37
N VAL A 23 -14.52 1.25 -12.82
CA VAL A 23 -14.72 1.38 -11.37
C VAL A 23 -16.00 0.68 -10.88
N GLY A 24 -16.68 -0.12 -11.72
CA GLY A 24 -17.90 -0.83 -11.38
C GLY A 24 -19.07 0.11 -11.03
N LEU A 25 -19.23 1.17 -11.82
CA LEU A 25 -20.33 2.14 -11.72
C LEU A 25 -21.14 2.24 -13.05
N GLU A 26 -20.99 1.29 -13.95
CA GLU A 26 -21.64 1.29 -15.26
C GLU A 26 -23.17 1.31 -15.18
N ASN A 27 -23.75 0.75 -14.10
CA ASN A 27 -25.21 0.74 -13.88
C ASN A 27 -25.70 1.93 -13.04
N ASP A 28 -24.81 2.85 -12.69
CA ASP A 28 -25.11 3.97 -11.80
C ASP A 28 -25.00 5.33 -12.50
N GLY A 29 -24.77 5.36 -13.82
CA GLY A 29 -24.52 6.58 -14.58
C GLY A 29 -25.65 7.62 -14.51
N ASP A 30 -26.91 7.17 -14.39
CA ASP A 30 -28.09 8.04 -14.33
C ASP A 30 -28.49 8.43 -12.88
N LYS A 31 -27.86 7.84 -11.87
CA LYS A 31 -28.15 8.14 -10.46
C LYS A 31 -27.59 9.51 -10.05
N LYS A 32 -28.27 10.17 -9.14
CA LYS A 32 -27.76 11.40 -8.53
C LYS A 32 -26.57 11.08 -7.64
N VAL A 33 -25.51 11.88 -7.70
CA VAL A 33 -24.32 11.72 -6.84
C VAL A 33 -24.63 11.84 -5.36
N SER A 34 -25.73 12.55 -5.00
CA SER A 34 -26.26 12.60 -3.61
C SER A 34 -26.56 11.19 -3.07
N ASP A 35 -27.02 10.28 -3.92
CA ASP A 35 -27.47 8.96 -3.56
C ASP A 35 -26.33 7.92 -3.55
N PHE A 36 -25.11 8.34 -3.91
CA PHE A 36 -23.92 7.49 -3.90
C PHE A 36 -23.44 7.25 -2.47
N SER A 37 -23.02 6.01 -2.20
CA SER A 37 -22.26 5.68 -0.99
C SER A 37 -20.90 6.42 -0.95
N LYS A 38 -20.24 6.43 0.20
CA LYS A 38 -18.90 6.99 0.33
C LYS A 38 -17.92 6.34 -0.67
N GLY A 39 -17.95 5.01 -0.79
CA GLY A 39 -17.09 4.28 -1.73
C GLY A 39 -17.41 4.58 -3.21
N MET A 40 -18.69 4.71 -3.57
CA MET A 40 -19.08 5.11 -4.93
C MET A 40 -18.59 6.52 -5.25
N ARG A 41 -18.71 7.47 -4.30
CA ARG A 41 -18.19 8.84 -4.49
C ARG A 41 -16.67 8.88 -4.64
N SER A 42 -15.95 8.08 -3.86
CA SER A 42 -14.49 7.95 -3.98
C SER A 42 -14.10 7.47 -5.37
N ARG A 43 -14.73 6.39 -5.86
CA ARG A 43 -14.49 5.82 -7.20
C ARG A 43 -14.86 6.80 -8.32
N LEU A 44 -15.98 7.53 -8.18
CA LEU A 44 -16.36 8.58 -9.12
C LEU A 44 -15.33 9.72 -9.17
N ASN A 45 -14.84 10.17 -8.01
CA ASN A 45 -13.81 11.21 -7.94
C ASN A 45 -12.50 10.75 -8.57
N PHE A 46 -12.15 9.48 -8.42
CA PHE A 46 -10.97 8.93 -9.05
C PHE A 46 -11.04 8.97 -10.58
N ILE A 47 -12.15 8.51 -11.19
CA ILE A 47 -12.29 8.56 -12.66
C ILE A 47 -12.41 9.98 -13.20
N LYS A 48 -12.88 10.95 -12.41
CA LYS A 48 -12.83 12.35 -12.78
C LYS A 48 -11.38 12.83 -13.02
N ALA A 49 -10.43 12.34 -12.24
CA ALA A 49 -9.02 12.64 -12.44
C ALA A 49 -8.46 12.00 -13.71
N LEU A 50 -9.06 10.92 -14.20
CA LEU A 50 -8.64 10.21 -15.41
C LEU A 50 -9.30 10.70 -16.70
N ILE A 51 -10.36 11.49 -16.61
CA ILE A 51 -11.24 11.81 -17.75
C ILE A 51 -10.50 12.50 -18.91
N HIS A 52 -9.54 13.35 -18.63
CA HIS A 52 -8.74 14.08 -19.61
C HIS A 52 -7.41 13.39 -19.94
N ASP A 53 -7.25 12.14 -19.53
CA ASP A 53 -6.07 11.29 -19.72
C ASP A 53 -4.73 12.01 -19.42
N PRO A 54 -4.53 12.49 -18.18
CA PRO A 54 -3.34 13.25 -17.80
C PRO A 54 -2.08 12.40 -17.81
N ASP A 55 -0.92 13.02 -18.02
CA ASP A 55 0.38 12.34 -17.92
C ASP A 55 0.83 12.19 -16.46
N ILE A 56 0.35 13.08 -15.57
CA ILE A 56 0.66 13.10 -14.14
C ILE A 56 -0.63 13.04 -13.34
N LEU A 57 -0.71 12.09 -12.40
CA LEU A 57 -1.83 11.93 -11.48
C LEU A 57 -1.37 12.25 -10.05
N PHE A 58 -2.14 13.07 -9.34
CA PHE A 58 -1.99 13.31 -7.92
C PHE A 58 -3.16 12.68 -7.18
N LEU A 59 -2.87 11.73 -6.31
CA LEU A 59 -3.86 10.96 -5.56
C LEU A 59 -3.61 11.12 -4.06
N ASP A 60 -4.57 11.70 -3.37
CA ASP A 60 -4.51 11.88 -1.93
C ASP A 60 -5.37 10.81 -1.25
N GLU A 61 -4.71 9.92 -0.49
CA GLU A 61 -5.34 8.80 0.22
C GLU A 61 -6.33 7.99 -0.65
N PRO A 62 -5.93 7.52 -1.85
CA PRO A 62 -6.88 6.99 -2.85
C PRO A 62 -7.63 5.73 -2.40
N THR A 63 -7.12 5.00 -1.43
CA THR A 63 -7.65 3.73 -0.92
C THR A 63 -8.32 3.86 0.44
N SER A 64 -8.23 5.05 1.06
CA SER A 64 -8.72 5.29 2.43
C SER A 64 -10.23 5.11 2.54
N GLY A 65 -10.65 4.32 3.53
CA GLY A 65 -12.07 4.09 3.84
C GLY A 65 -12.83 3.27 2.79
N LEU A 66 -12.12 2.59 1.90
CA LEU A 66 -12.71 1.61 0.99
C LEU A 66 -12.74 0.22 1.66
N ASP A 67 -13.75 -0.57 1.32
CA ASP A 67 -13.77 -1.99 1.65
C ASP A 67 -12.67 -2.75 0.87
N PRO A 68 -12.29 -3.96 1.27
CA PRO A 68 -11.18 -4.70 0.65
C PRO A 68 -11.31 -4.89 -0.86
N THR A 69 -12.53 -5.13 -1.37
CA THR A 69 -12.78 -5.36 -2.81
C THR A 69 -12.56 -4.07 -3.60
N ASN A 70 -13.13 -2.95 -3.15
CA ASN A 70 -12.95 -1.66 -3.79
C ASN A 70 -11.51 -1.14 -3.64
N ASN A 71 -10.84 -1.42 -2.50
CA ASN A 71 -9.43 -1.10 -2.30
C ASN A 71 -8.57 -1.82 -3.37
N ARG A 72 -8.78 -3.13 -3.56
CA ARG A 72 -8.06 -3.89 -4.58
C ARG A 72 -8.29 -3.35 -5.97
N LEU A 73 -9.55 -3.08 -6.33
CA LEU A 73 -9.90 -2.49 -7.62
C LEU A 73 -9.16 -1.17 -7.87
N MET A 74 -9.14 -0.27 -6.90
CA MET A 74 -8.44 1.01 -7.02
C MET A 74 -6.94 0.84 -7.25
N LYS A 75 -6.30 -0.06 -6.51
CA LYS A 75 -4.88 -0.41 -6.69
C LYS A 75 -4.59 -0.94 -8.09
N ASP A 76 -5.41 -1.86 -8.57
CA ASP A 76 -5.25 -2.44 -9.91
C ASP A 76 -5.35 -1.38 -11.00
N ILE A 77 -6.27 -0.40 -10.86
CA ILE A 77 -6.38 0.72 -11.80
C ILE A 77 -5.15 1.63 -11.72
N ILE A 78 -4.67 1.98 -10.53
CA ILE A 78 -3.46 2.78 -10.35
C ILE A 78 -2.26 2.11 -11.02
N LEU A 79 -2.07 0.81 -10.80
CA LEU A 79 -1.01 0.03 -11.43
C LEU A 79 -1.15 -0.05 -12.96
N ALA A 80 -2.39 -0.12 -13.46
CA ALA A 80 -2.66 -0.09 -14.90
C ALA A 80 -2.29 1.27 -15.52
N GLU A 81 -2.65 2.39 -14.89
CA GLU A 81 -2.28 3.72 -15.36
C GLU A 81 -0.75 3.94 -15.31
N LYS A 82 -0.07 3.42 -14.28
CA LYS A 82 1.39 3.40 -14.19
C LYS A 82 2.02 2.59 -15.34
N LYS A 83 1.49 1.40 -15.67
CA LYS A 83 1.93 0.58 -16.82
C LYS A 83 1.72 1.29 -18.16
N ARG A 84 0.75 2.20 -18.27
CA ARG A 84 0.55 3.06 -19.43
C ARG A 84 1.61 4.18 -19.55
N GLY A 85 2.57 4.25 -18.62
CA GLY A 85 3.65 5.23 -18.61
C GLY A 85 3.32 6.54 -17.90
N LYS A 86 2.23 6.60 -17.14
CA LYS A 86 1.88 7.80 -16.37
C LYS A 86 2.72 7.93 -15.11
N THR A 87 3.02 9.15 -14.72
CA THR A 87 3.59 9.47 -13.41
C THR A 87 2.46 9.57 -12.39
N VAL A 88 2.52 8.74 -11.34
CA VAL A 88 1.50 8.75 -10.27
C VAL A 88 2.17 9.17 -8.96
N ILE A 89 1.66 10.25 -8.37
CA ILE A 89 2.09 10.73 -7.06
C ILE A 89 0.97 10.44 -6.08
N ILE A 90 1.30 9.66 -5.03
CA ILE A 90 0.33 9.22 -4.01
C ILE A 90 0.77 9.78 -2.67
N THR A 91 -0.16 10.39 -1.92
CA THR A 91 0.01 10.58 -0.49
C THR A 91 -0.77 9.51 0.25
N THR A 92 -0.14 8.86 1.22
CA THR A 92 -0.80 7.86 2.06
C THR A 92 -0.07 7.69 3.39
N HIS A 93 -0.81 7.31 4.42
CA HIS A 93 -0.27 6.81 5.69
C HIS A 93 -0.28 5.27 5.73
N ASN A 94 -0.82 4.60 4.71
CA ASN A 94 -0.83 3.14 4.63
C ASN A 94 0.46 2.62 3.98
N MET A 95 1.38 2.12 4.79
CA MET A 95 2.67 1.61 4.32
C MET A 95 2.56 0.37 3.42
N TYR A 96 1.48 -0.42 3.55
CA TYR A 96 1.24 -1.54 2.64
C TYR A 96 0.92 -1.04 1.23
N ASP A 97 0.10 0.01 1.12
CA ASP A 97 -0.21 0.62 -0.17
C ASP A 97 1.04 1.26 -0.80
N ALA A 98 1.85 1.95 0.01
CA ALA A 98 3.12 2.51 -0.45
C ALA A 98 4.07 1.42 -0.96
N THR A 99 4.15 0.27 -0.26
CA THR A 99 4.99 -0.86 -0.67
C THR A 99 4.51 -1.50 -1.98
N GLU A 100 3.18 -1.61 -2.17
CA GLU A 100 2.60 -2.29 -3.32
C GLU A 100 2.56 -1.40 -4.59
N LEU A 101 2.32 -0.10 -4.43
CA LEU A 101 2.04 0.81 -5.55
C LEU A 101 3.25 1.62 -6.01
N CYS A 102 4.17 1.96 -5.10
CA CYS A 102 5.19 2.97 -5.35
C CYS A 102 6.54 2.35 -5.76
N ASP A 103 7.20 2.96 -6.76
CA ASP A 103 8.59 2.65 -7.09
C ASP A 103 9.56 3.35 -6.14
N GLN A 104 9.16 4.54 -5.66
CA GLN A 104 9.91 5.32 -4.69
C GLN A 104 8.96 5.86 -3.61
N VAL A 105 9.44 5.91 -2.39
CA VAL A 105 8.73 6.43 -1.22
C VAL A 105 9.56 7.51 -0.55
N ALA A 106 8.93 8.65 -0.29
CA ALA A 106 9.51 9.74 0.51
C ALA A 106 8.82 9.81 1.88
N PHE A 107 9.57 9.63 2.96
CA PHE A 107 9.06 9.89 4.31
C PHE A 107 9.17 11.38 4.63
N ILE A 108 8.04 12.03 4.85
CA ILE A 108 7.97 13.45 5.16
C ILE A 108 7.60 13.63 6.63
N VAL A 109 8.49 14.26 7.39
CA VAL A 109 8.30 14.53 8.83
C VAL A 109 8.61 15.99 9.10
N ALA A 110 7.70 16.69 9.75
CA ALA A 110 7.82 18.12 10.06
C ALA A 110 8.23 18.97 8.83
N GLY A 111 7.65 18.66 7.65
CA GLY A 111 7.90 19.39 6.41
C GLY A 111 9.25 19.09 5.74
N LYS A 112 9.97 18.07 6.20
CA LYS A 112 11.27 17.66 5.63
C LYS A 112 11.23 16.22 5.15
N VAL A 113 11.93 15.93 4.06
CA VAL A 113 12.15 14.56 3.59
C VAL A 113 13.19 13.91 4.49
N SER A 114 12.78 12.90 5.26
CA SER A 114 13.63 12.15 6.18
C SER A 114 14.29 10.92 5.52
N ALA A 115 13.64 10.38 4.51
CA ALA A 115 14.18 9.30 3.67
C ALA A 115 13.51 9.35 2.29
N LEU A 116 14.23 8.91 1.26
CA LEU A 116 13.74 8.79 -0.12
C LEU A 116 14.48 7.64 -0.79
N ASP A 117 13.77 6.55 -1.08
CA ASP A 117 14.28 5.40 -1.83
C ASP A 117 13.11 4.49 -2.26
N SER A 118 13.41 3.40 -2.96
CA SER A 118 12.43 2.35 -3.19
C SER A 118 12.00 1.68 -1.87
N PRO A 119 10.75 1.18 -1.76
CA PRO A 119 10.31 0.42 -0.60
C PRO A 119 11.28 -0.70 -0.23
N HIS A 120 11.74 -1.45 -1.23
CA HIS A 120 12.71 -2.54 -1.04
C HIS A 120 14.02 -2.06 -0.42
N ASN A 121 14.63 -1.00 -0.96
CA ASN A 121 15.87 -0.46 -0.43
C ASN A 121 15.72 0.09 0.99
N LEU A 122 14.61 0.78 1.28
CA LEU A 122 14.31 1.28 2.62
C LEU A 122 14.23 0.12 3.63
N ILE A 123 13.54 -0.96 3.28
CA ILE A 123 13.42 -2.16 4.11
C ILE A 123 14.79 -2.80 4.32
N MET A 124 15.55 -3.03 3.26
CA MET A 124 16.84 -3.72 3.33
C MET A 124 17.94 -2.89 4.01
N SER A 125 17.87 -1.56 3.95
CA SER A 125 18.92 -0.69 4.51
C SER A 125 18.94 -0.65 6.05
N ARG A 126 17.82 -0.97 6.71
CA ARG A 126 17.67 -0.84 8.17
C ARG A 126 17.10 -2.07 8.86
N GLY A 127 16.68 -3.06 8.12
CA GLY A 127 16.03 -4.24 8.65
C GLY A 127 16.93 -5.45 8.64
N ALA A 128 17.42 -5.85 9.80
CA ALA A 128 17.88 -7.22 9.94
C ALA A 128 16.68 -8.15 9.96
N ALA A 129 16.60 -9.07 9.00
CA ALA A 129 15.58 -10.12 9.02
C ALA A 129 15.66 -10.86 10.34
N LYS A 130 14.50 -11.08 10.96
CA LYS A 130 14.38 -11.80 12.23
C LYS A 130 13.77 -13.17 11.99
N ILE A 131 14.12 -14.09 12.83
CA ILE A 131 13.42 -15.36 12.99
C ILE A 131 12.64 -15.30 14.30
N GLN A 132 11.34 -15.52 14.20
CA GLN A 132 10.47 -15.79 15.34
C GLN A 132 10.22 -17.28 15.40
N TYR A 133 10.45 -17.91 16.56
CA TYR A 133 10.23 -19.32 16.76
C TYR A 133 9.44 -19.59 18.03
N THR A 134 8.52 -20.56 17.93
CA THR A 134 7.64 -20.95 19.01
C THR A 134 7.95 -22.40 19.43
N TYR A 135 7.96 -22.66 20.73
CA TYR A 135 8.25 -23.95 21.33
C TYR A 135 7.43 -24.17 22.61
N TYR A 136 7.33 -25.40 23.06
CA TYR A 136 6.64 -25.75 24.30
C TYR A 136 7.65 -25.95 25.44
N ASP A 137 7.47 -25.17 26.53
CA ASP A 137 8.23 -25.30 27.79
C ASP A 137 7.35 -24.82 28.95
N ASN A 138 6.63 -25.74 29.58
CA ASN A 138 5.60 -25.45 30.57
C ASN A 138 4.52 -24.47 30.10
N GLY A 139 4.22 -24.49 28.82
CA GLY A 139 3.38 -23.57 28.08
C GLY A 139 4.05 -23.18 26.75
N GLU A 140 3.27 -22.56 25.86
CA GLU A 140 3.76 -22.08 24.59
C GLU A 140 4.60 -20.81 24.81
N LYS A 141 5.83 -20.82 24.32
CA LYS A 141 6.76 -19.69 24.38
C LYS A 141 7.22 -19.29 23.01
N THR A 142 7.31 -17.99 22.78
CA THR A 142 7.81 -17.40 21.54
C THR A 142 9.09 -16.60 21.83
N ARG A 143 10.09 -16.74 20.95
CA ARG A 143 11.35 -15.99 20.99
C ARG A 143 11.70 -15.46 19.59
N GLU A 144 12.54 -14.45 19.57
CA GLU A 144 13.09 -13.85 18.35
C GLU A 144 14.62 -13.86 18.40
N CYS A 145 15.24 -14.08 17.23
CA CYS A 145 16.66 -13.84 17.02
C CYS A 145 16.87 -13.24 15.61
N LEU A 146 18.01 -12.60 15.39
CA LEU A 146 18.38 -12.12 14.08
C LEU A 146 18.70 -13.31 13.15
N LEU A 147 18.31 -13.22 11.89
CA LEU A 147 18.49 -14.29 10.89
C LEU A 147 19.99 -14.64 10.71
N ASP A 148 20.85 -13.63 10.68
CA ASP A 148 22.31 -13.79 10.55
C ASP A 148 22.97 -14.37 11.81
N ARG A 149 22.26 -14.36 12.97
CA ARG A 149 22.74 -14.89 14.27
C ARG A 149 22.04 -16.17 14.71
N THR A 150 21.30 -16.82 13.84
CA THR A 150 20.63 -18.11 14.15
C THR A 150 21.61 -19.19 14.59
N THR A 151 22.84 -19.14 14.05
CA THR A 151 23.92 -20.06 14.46
C THR A 151 24.51 -19.75 15.83
N GLU A 152 24.21 -18.61 16.43
CA GLU A 152 24.65 -18.21 17.77
C GLU A 152 23.58 -18.48 18.82
N ASP A 153 22.29 -18.61 18.41
CA ASP A 153 21.18 -18.88 19.33
C ASP A 153 21.20 -20.35 19.79
N LYS A 154 21.73 -20.53 21.00
CA LYS A 154 21.85 -21.85 21.63
C LYS A 154 20.49 -22.49 21.90
N THR A 155 19.45 -21.68 22.19
CA THR A 155 18.10 -22.16 22.46
C THR A 155 17.48 -22.71 21.18
N LEU A 156 17.56 -21.95 20.09
CA LEU A 156 17.05 -22.39 18.78
C LEU A 156 17.73 -23.68 18.32
N LYS A 157 19.06 -23.77 18.46
CA LYS A 157 19.81 -24.98 18.12
C LYS A 157 19.37 -26.21 18.92
N SER A 158 19.23 -26.09 20.23
CA SER A 158 18.77 -27.18 21.10
C SER A 158 17.37 -27.63 20.70
N LEU A 159 16.44 -26.67 20.49
CA LEU A 159 15.06 -26.98 20.10
C LEU A 159 14.96 -27.68 18.74
N ILE A 160 15.80 -27.30 17.78
CA ILE A 160 15.88 -27.98 16.47
C ILE A 160 16.42 -29.41 16.66
N SER A 161 17.54 -29.56 17.38
CA SER A 161 18.16 -30.87 17.58
C SER A 161 17.30 -31.87 18.36
N GLU A 162 16.48 -31.35 19.29
CA GLU A 162 15.56 -32.13 20.11
C GLU A 162 14.16 -32.31 19.49
N ASN A 163 13.93 -31.75 18.29
CA ASN A 163 12.64 -31.71 17.57
C ASN A 163 11.47 -31.16 18.43
N ARG A 164 11.74 -30.08 19.19
CA ARG A 164 10.80 -29.45 20.12
C ARG A 164 10.27 -28.10 19.60
N LEU A 165 10.61 -27.75 18.37
CA LEU A 165 10.14 -26.53 17.72
C LEU A 165 8.70 -26.74 17.24
N LEU A 166 7.78 -25.83 17.61
CA LEU A 166 6.39 -25.84 17.14
C LEU A 166 6.24 -25.09 15.82
N SER A 167 6.87 -23.94 15.70
CA SER A 167 6.87 -23.16 14.47
C SER A 167 8.14 -22.30 14.36
N ILE A 168 8.50 -21.98 13.14
CA ILE A 168 9.56 -21.02 12.81
C ILE A 168 9.10 -20.16 11.65
N HIS A 169 9.19 -18.83 11.81
CA HIS A 169 8.82 -17.85 10.80
C HIS A 169 9.95 -16.85 10.66
N SER A 170 10.35 -16.57 9.43
CA SER A 170 11.19 -15.41 9.15
C SER A 170 10.28 -14.20 8.97
N SER A 171 10.59 -13.10 9.63
CA SER A 171 9.95 -11.80 9.43
C SER A 171 10.98 -10.82 8.90
N GLU A 172 10.70 -10.28 7.72
CA GLU A 172 11.39 -9.08 7.25
C GLU A 172 10.70 -7.87 7.88
N PRO A 173 11.44 -6.81 8.23
CA PRO A 173 10.82 -5.58 8.68
C PRO A 173 9.90 -5.03 7.59
N THR A 174 8.81 -4.45 8.01
CA THR A 174 7.86 -3.80 7.10
C THR A 174 8.29 -2.36 6.85
N LEU A 175 7.79 -1.74 5.78
CA LEU A 175 8.01 -0.31 5.54
C LEU A 175 7.48 0.55 6.72
N ASN A 176 6.46 0.07 7.44
CA ASN A 176 5.95 0.70 8.65
C ASN A 176 6.99 0.68 9.79
N ASP A 177 7.69 -0.44 9.99
CA ASP A 177 8.74 -0.54 11.01
C ASP A 177 9.89 0.41 10.68
N ILE A 178 10.24 0.52 9.40
CA ILE A 178 11.27 1.46 8.94
C ILE A 178 10.83 2.91 9.14
N PHE A 179 9.55 3.23 8.89
CA PHE A 179 9.01 4.56 9.14
C PHE A 179 9.11 4.93 10.63
N VAL A 180 8.71 4.02 11.53
CA VAL A 180 8.80 4.23 12.98
C VAL A 180 10.26 4.42 13.42
N ASP A 181 11.17 3.60 12.91
CA ASP A 181 12.61 3.68 13.23
C ASP A 181 13.23 5.02 12.80
N ILE A 182 12.92 5.48 11.59
CA ILE A 182 13.45 6.74 11.05
C ILE A 182 12.85 7.97 11.74
N THR A 183 11.56 7.92 12.05
CA THR A 183 10.80 9.11 12.45
C THR A 183 10.54 9.19 13.94
N GLY A 184 10.67 8.08 14.67
CA GLY A 184 10.27 7.93 16.06
C GLY A 184 8.75 8.10 16.28
N ARG A 185 7.93 7.98 15.23
CA ARG A 185 6.47 8.19 15.25
C ARG A 185 5.75 6.95 14.77
N THR A 186 4.71 6.54 15.48
CA THR A 186 3.73 5.55 15.00
C THR A 186 2.69 6.23 14.12
N LEU A 187 2.34 5.59 13.01
CA LEU A 187 1.20 6.00 12.19
C LEU A 187 -0.10 5.64 12.93
N GLN A 188 -1.04 6.56 12.93
CA GLN A 188 -2.37 6.37 13.54
C GLN A 188 -3.34 5.80 12.52
#